data_0255d754e959ee347d67ec0a703d7ea5
#
_entry.id   0255d754e959ee347d67ec0a703d7ea5
#
_cell.length_a   1.000
_cell.length_b   1.000
_cell.length_c   1.000
_cell.angle_alpha   90.00
_cell.angle_beta   90.00
_cell.angle_gamma   90.00
#
_symmetry.space_group_name_H-M   'P 1'
#
loop_
_entity.id
_entity.type
_entity.pdbx_description
1 polymer ?
#
loop_
_entity_poly.entity_id
_entity_poly.type
_entity_poly.pdbx_seq_one_letter_code
_entity_poly.pdbx_strand_id
1 'polypeptide(L)'
;IMLEKSKRERIIALVNKEVVPAIGCTEPMAVALCTAKAATTLGKRPERIEVLLSPNMLKNAMGVGIPGTGMIGLPIAVSLGALIGKPEYQLEVLKDLTPDSLEQGKQYIKDADINIKLKQGDVDKLYIEVICYAGNGRATAIIAGSHTNFVYVERNGEVIFDKRGGAAADVENDDIQLNLRLVYEFATTAPLDEIRFILKTKEYNMKAAEESIKGNYGHCLGKTMDRPLSHGIFGNNIFSHIISRTASACDARMGGAMIPVMSNSGSGNQGICAT
;
A
#
# COMPACT_ATOMS: atom_id res chain seq x y z
N ILE A 1 -27.44 5.79 -24.77
CA ILE A 1 -26.47 6.41 -25.69
C ILE A 1 -25.09 6.13 -25.10
N MET A 2 -24.20 5.57 -25.92
CA MET A 2 -22.83 5.31 -25.51
C MET A 2 -22.07 6.63 -25.28
N LEU A 3 -21.26 6.69 -24.23
CA LEU A 3 -20.40 7.85 -23.95
C LEU A 3 -19.39 8.06 -25.11
N GLU A 4 -19.02 9.31 -25.34
CA GLU A 4 -17.96 9.67 -26.29
C GLU A 4 -16.66 8.94 -25.96
N LYS A 5 -15.90 8.56 -26.98
CA LYS A 5 -14.66 7.82 -26.83
C LYS A 5 -13.65 8.53 -25.92
N SER A 6 -13.48 9.84 -26.09
CA SER A 6 -12.58 10.66 -25.25
C SER A 6 -12.93 10.59 -23.76
N LYS A 7 -14.21 10.63 -23.41
CA LYS A 7 -14.66 10.49 -22.02
C LYS A 7 -14.40 9.10 -21.47
N ARG A 8 -14.62 8.05 -22.29
CA ARG A 8 -14.33 6.67 -21.87
C ARG A 8 -12.83 6.48 -21.62
N GLU A 9 -11.97 6.97 -22.50
CA GLU A 9 -10.51 6.91 -22.35
C GLU A 9 -10.04 7.61 -21.06
N ARG A 10 -10.59 8.76 -20.71
CA ARG A 10 -10.27 9.45 -19.45
C ARG A 10 -10.74 8.67 -18.21
N ILE A 11 -11.93 8.05 -18.24
CA ILE A 11 -12.39 7.19 -17.16
C ILE A 11 -11.46 5.97 -17.02
N ILE A 12 -11.11 5.31 -18.11
CA ILE A 12 -10.21 4.16 -18.12
C ILE A 12 -8.82 4.54 -17.58
N ALA A 13 -8.29 5.70 -17.97
CA ALA A 13 -7.03 6.21 -17.45
C ALA A 13 -7.09 6.42 -15.93
N LEU A 14 -8.18 7.01 -15.42
CA LEU A 14 -8.41 7.16 -13.98
C LEU A 14 -8.48 5.80 -13.27
N VAL A 15 -9.25 4.85 -13.81
CA VAL A 15 -9.34 3.51 -13.21
C VAL A 15 -7.98 2.82 -13.18
N ASN A 16 -7.20 2.88 -14.25
CA ASN A 16 -5.85 2.29 -14.29
C ASN A 16 -4.87 2.97 -13.32
N LYS A 17 -5.06 4.25 -13.02
CA LYS A 17 -4.28 4.97 -12.02
C LYS A 17 -4.64 4.56 -10.59
N GLU A 18 -5.93 4.36 -10.31
CA GLU A 18 -6.45 4.14 -8.95
C GLU A 18 -6.58 2.66 -8.57
N VAL A 19 -6.68 1.76 -9.55
CA VAL A 19 -6.84 0.32 -9.35
C VAL A 19 -5.53 -0.37 -9.70
N VAL A 20 -4.68 -0.55 -8.69
CA VAL A 20 -3.30 -1.04 -8.84
C VAL A 20 -2.98 -2.16 -7.85
N PRO A 21 -2.07 -3.09 -8.22
CA PRO A 21 -1.61 -4.12 -7.29
C PRO A 21 -0.89 -3.53 -6.09
N ALA A 22 -1.10 -4.16 -4.92
CA ALA A 22 -0.38 -3.86 -3.70
C ALA A 22 -0.14 -5.15 -2.90
N ILE A 23 1.03 -5.26 -2.25
CA ILE A 23 1.37 -6.37 -1.35
C ILE A 23 1.31 -5.87 0.08
N GLY A 24 0.48 -6.49 0.91
CA GLY A 24 0.29 -6.11 2.32
C GLY A 24 -0.47 -4.81 2.51
N CYS A 25 -0.35 -4.24 3.71
CA CYS A 25 -0.97 -2.96 4.04
C CYS A 25 -0.21 -1.80 3.39
N THR A 26 -0.93 -0.87 2.79
CA THR A 26 -0.34 0.26 2.05
C THR A 26 0.45 1.20 2.94
N GLU A 27 0.02 1.43 4.18
CA GLU A 27 0.67 2.35 5.10
C GLU A 27 2.10 1.92 5.48
N PRO A 28 2.36 0.70 6.00
CA PRO A 28 3.74 0.31 6.30
C PRO A 28 4.59 0.16 5.03
N MET A 29 3.98 -0.19 3.89
CA MET A 29 4.73 -0.23 2.63
C MET A 29 5.12 1.17 2.15
N ALA A 30 4.28 2.19 2.35
CA ALA A 30 4.63 3.58 2.08
C ALA A 30 5.76 4.07 3.01
N VAL A 31 5.77 3.64 4.28
CA VAL A 31 6.88 3.94 5.21
C VAL A 31 8.17 3.24 4.74
N ALA A 32 8.10 1.96 4.35
CA ALA A 32 9.26 1.25 3.80
C ALA A 32 9.75 1.91 2.49
N LEU A 33 8.85 2.35 1.62
CA LEU A 33 9.15 3.06 0.38
C LEU A 33 9.86 4.40 0.65
N CYS A 34 9.35 5.18 1.60
CA CYS A 34 9.97 6.43 2.01
C CYS A 34 11.37 6.21 2.59
N THR A 35 11.52 5.15 3.41
CA THR A 35 12.81 4.74 3.98
C THR A 35 13.79 4.31 2.89
N ALA A 36 13.33 3.50 1.93
CA ALA A 36 14.14 3.07 0.80
C ALA A 36 14.65 4.27 -0.02
N LYS A 37 13.78 5.27 -0.25
CA LYS A 37 14.17 6.48 -0.96
C LYS A 37 15.23 7.28 -0.19
N ALA A 38 15.04 7.49 1.12
CA ALA A 38 16.00 8.21 1.94
C ALA A 38 17.34 7.46 2.02
N ALA A 39 17.33 6.13 2.23
CA ALA A 39 18.55 5.30 2.31
C ALA A 39 19.32 5.27 0.96
N THR A 40 18.60 5.11 -0.15
CA THR A 40 19.20 5.15 -1.50
C THR A 40 19.79 6.54 -1.79
N THR A 41 19.11 7.61 -1.40
CA THR A 41 19.62 8.99 -1.55
C THR A 41 20.85 9.23 -0.71
N LEU A 42 20.92 8.67 0.51
CA LEU A 42 22.10 8.74 1.37
C LEU A 42 23.31 8.02 0.71
N GLY A 43 23.06 6.92 0.00
CA GLY A 43 24.08 6.14 -0.69
C GLY A 43 24.98 5.28 0.23
N LYS A 44 24.58 5.12 1.49
CA LYS A 44 25.24 4.30 2.51
C LYS A 44 24.19 3.64 3.39
N ARG A 45 24.53 2.52 4.04
CA ARG A 45 23.69 1.92 5.06
C ARG A 45 23.50 2.90 6.22
N PRO A 46 22.27 3.29 6.57
CA PRO A 46 22.05 4.21 7.67
C PRO A 46 22.44 3.60 9.02
N GLU A 47 23.01 4.40 9.90
CA GLU A 47 23.31 4.05 11.29
C GLU A 47 22.17 4.49 12.21
N ARG A 48 21.48 5.59 11.85
CA ARG A 48 20.31 6.11 12.52
C ARG A 48 19.23 6.48 11.51
N ILE A 49 18.01 6.15 11.84
CA ILE A 49 16.81 6.49 11.03
C ILE A 49 15.75 7.14 11.93
N GLU A 50 15.32 8.31 11.57
CA GLU A 50 14.19 8.98 12.17
C GLU A 50 12.99 8.92 11.23
N VAL A 51 11.86 8.44 11.74
CA VAL A 51 10.60 8.34 11.00
C VAL A 51 9.55 9.19 11.69
N LEU A 52 9.05 10.18 11.01
CA LEU A 52 8.03 11.10 11.51
C LEU A 52 6.74 10.89 10.73
N LEU A 53 5.66 10.54 11.43
CA LEU A 53 4.39 10.13 10.83
C LEU A 53 3.24 11.01 11.33
N SER A 54 2.26 11.24 10.46
CA SER A 54 0.97 11.75 10.92
C SER A 54 0.29 10.74 11.86
N PRO A 55 -0.62 11.19 12.75
CA PRO A 55 -1.34 10.30 13.65
C PRO A 55 -2.07 9.17 12.91
N ASN A 56 -2.66 9.49 11.76
CA ASN A 56 -3.38 8.52 10.94
C ASN A 56 -2.45 7.42 10.38
N MET A 57 -1.28 7.81 9.87
CA MET A 57 -0.28 6.87 9.36
C MET A 57 0.26 5.97 10.46
N LEU A 58 0.61 6.52 11.62
CA LEU A 58 1.11 5.74 12.75
C LEU A 58 0.07 4.71 13.21
N LYS A 59 -1.17 5.16 13.45
CA LYS A 59 -2.27 4.29 13.89
C LYS A 59 -2.50 3.12 12.93
N ASN A 60 -2.49 3.36 11.63
CA ASN A 60 -2.82 2.34 10.64
C ASN A 60 -1.64 1.40 10.33
N ALA A 61 -0.40 1.85 10.53
CA ALA A 61 0.78 1.06 10.17
C ALA A 61 1.37 0.24 11.33
N MET A 62 1.15 0.64 12.59
CA MET A 62 1.86 0.05 13.72
C MET A 62 1.44 -1.38 14.09
N GLY A 63 0.23 -1.80 13.74
CA GLY A 63 -0.36 -3.06 14.21
C GLY A 63 -0.60 -4.10 13.13
N VAL A 64 0.00 -3.96 11.94
CA VAL A 64 -0.27 -4.86 10.81
C VAL A 64 0.95 -5.69 10.44
N GLY A 65 0.70 -6.87 9.87
CA GLY A 65 1.74 -7.79 9.39
C GLY A 65 2.51 -7.20 8.21
N ILE A 66 3.84 -7.34 8.25
CA ILE A 66 4.72 -6.94 7.14
C ILE A 66 4.92 -8.14 6.22
N PRO A 67 4.64 -7.98 4.92
CA PRO A 67 4.63 -9.07 3.96
C PRO A 67 5.90 -9.93 4.00
N GLY A 68 5.71 -11.25 4.07
CA GLY A 68 6.78 -12.25 4.03
C GLY A 68 7.66 -12.33 5.27
N THR A 69 7.43 -11.49 6.29
CA THR A 69 8.33 -11.42 7.47
C THR A 69 7.86 -12.27 8.65
N GLY A 70 6.57 -12.57 8.74
CA GLY A 70 5.94 -13.11 9.95
C GLY A 70 5.97 -12.14 11.14
N MET A 71 6.35 -10.89 10.92
CA MET A 71 6.48 -9.84 11.95
C MET A 71 5.43 -8.75 11.75
N ILE A 72 5.15 -8.04 12.83
CA ILE A 72 4.17 -6.94 12.88
C ILE A 72 4.88 -5.62 13.16
N GLY A 73 4.41 -4.55 12.53
CA GLY A 73 4.75 -3.18 12.88
C GLY A 73 5.89 -2.57 12.07
N LEU A 74 6.07 -1.30 12.31
CA LEU A 74 6.95 -0.42 11.52
C LEU A 74 8.45 -0.72 11.63
N PRO A 75 9.03 -1.15 12.77
CA PRO A 75 10.49 -1.34 12.85
C PRO A 75 11.05 -2.26 11.77
N ILE A 76 10.38 -3.38 11.49
CA ILE A 76 10.85 -4.31 10.45
C ILE A 76 10.61 -3.74 9.03
N ALA A 77 9.53 -2.98 8.81
CA ALA A 77 9.28 -2.32 7.53
C ALA A 77 10.36 -1.26 7.22
N VAL A 78 10.72 -0.44 8.22
CA VAL A 78 11.80 0.55 8.12
C VAL A 78 13.15 -0.12 7.87
N SER A 79 13.46 -1.14 8.66
CA SER A 79 14.70 -1.91 8.53
C SER A 79 14.87 -2.48 7.11
N LEU A 80 13.88 -3.20 6.62
CA LEU A 80 13.91 -3.81 5.28
C LEU A 80 13.87 -2.76 4.17
N GLY A 81 13.11 -1.68 4.36
CA GLY A 81 13.13 -0.54 3.45
C GLY A 81 14.54 0.04 3.27
N ALA A 82 15.29 0.18 4.36
CA ALA A 82 16.67 0.68 4.33
C ALA A 82 17.67 -0.30 3.71
N LEU A 83 17.47 -1.62 3.91
CA LEU A 83 18.45 -2.63 3.50
C LEU A 83 18.25 -3.14 2.07
N ILE A 84 17.00 -3.40 1.69
CA ILE A 84 16.67 -4.06 0.42
C ILE A 84 15.62 -3.31 -0.41
N GLY A 85 15.01 -2.28 0.16
CA GLY A 85 13.93 -1.56 -0.51
C GLY A 85 14.38 -0.89 -1.80
N LYS A 86 13.60 -1.07 -2.87
CA LYS A 86 13.82 -0.43 -4.16
C LYS A 86 12.67 0.56 -4.43
N PRO A 87 12.95 1.87 -4.43
CA PRO A 87 11.89 2.89 -4.60
C PRO A 87 11.09 2.76 -5.91
N GLU A 88 11.69 2.21 -6.95
CA GLU A 88 11.04 1.96 -8.26
C GLU A 88 9.93 0.92 -8.20
N TYR A 89 9.89 0.09 -7.16
CA TYR A 89 8.84 -0.91 -6.97
C TYR A 89 7.59 -0.34 -6.28
N GLN A 90 7.61 0.92 -5.90
CA GLN A 90 6.47 1.57 -5.26
C GLN A 90 5.97 0.77 -4.03
N LEU A 91 4.69 0.45 -3.94
CA LEU A 91 4.12 -0.31 -2.81
C LEU A 91 4.51 -1.81 -2.79
N GLU A 92 5.23 -2.29 -3.78
CA GLU A 92 5.87 -3.61 -3.78
C GLU A 92 7.35 -3.54 -3.35
N VAL A 93 7.74 -2.48 -2.66
CA VAL A 93 9.13 -2.13 -2.28
C VAL A 93 9.93 -3.27 -1.64
N LEU A 94 9.27 -4.23 -0.99
CA LEU A 94 9.87 -5.39 -0.33
C LEU A 94 9.69 -6.70 -1.10
N LYS A 95 9.29 -6.68 -2.37
CA LYS A 95 9.01 -7.91 -3.12
C LYS A 95 10.22 -8.84 -3.31
N ASP A 96 11.43 -8.30 -3.21
CA ASP A 96 12.67 -9.08 -3.31
C ASP A 96 13.14 -9.64 -1.94
N LEU A 97 12.26 -9.65 -0.92
CA LEU A 97 12.55 -10.19 0.39
C LEU A 97 12.96 -11.67 0.30
N THR A 98 14.09 -12.01 0.94
CA THR A 98 14.59 -13.37 1.11
C THR A 98 14.72 -13.72 2.59
N PRO A 99 14.82 -15.02 2.97
CA PRO A 99 15.10 -15.40 4.36
C PRO A 99 16.35 -14.73 4.93
N ASP A 100 17.42 -14.64 4.14
CA ASP A 100 18.68 -14.03 4.57
C ASP A 100 18.52 -12.52 4.81
N SER A 101 17.83 -11.81 3.92
CA SER A 101 17.58 -10.38 4.11
C SER A 101 16.63 -10.11 5.28
N LEU A 102 15.71 -11.02 5.58
CA LEU A 102 14.87 -10.94 6.76
C LEU A 102 15.69 -11.04 8.05
N GLU A 103 16.60 -12.00 8.14
CA GLU A 103 17.48 -12.13 9.32
C GLU A 103 18.39 -10.92 9.46
N GLN A 104 18.94 -10.40 8.36
CA GLN A 104 19.68 -9.13 8.37
C GLN A 104 18.81 -7.97 8.86
N GLY A 105 17.53 -7.91 8.44
CA GLY A 105 16.58 -6.90 8.90
C GLY A 105 16.31 -6.99 10.41
N LYS A 106 16.14 -8.19 10.94
CA LYS A 106 15.95 -8.43 12.38
C LYS A 106 17.19 -8.00 13.18
N GLN A 107 18.39 -8.29 12.68
CA GLN A 107 19.62 -7.86 13.32
C GLN A 107 19.77 -6.34 13.24
N TYR A 108 19.46 -5.74 12.09
CA TYR A 108 19.57 -4.29 11.90
C TYR A 108 18.67 -3.47 12.84
N ILE A 109 17.49 -3.98 13.21
CA ILE A 109 16.64 -3.34 14.24
C ILE A 109 17.36 -3.24 15.60
N LYS A 110 18.26 -4.20 15.91
CA LYS A 110 19.01 -4.20 17.17
C LYS A 110 20.23 -3.29 17.12
N ASP A 111 20.85 -3.18 15.95
CA ASP A 111 22.13 -2.50 15.77
C ASP A 111 21.97 -1.01 15.41
N ALA A 112 20.93 -0.65 14.69
CA ALA A 112 20.67 0.71 14.25
C ALA A 112 19.72 1.46 15.21
N ASP A 113 19.91 2.76 15.31
CA ASP A 113 19.01 3.64 16.07
C ASP A 113 17.79 4.02 15.21
N ILE A 114 16.72 3.23 15.32
CA ILE A 114 15.45 3.47 14.58
C ILE A 114 14.43 4.13 15.51
N ASN A 115 14.16 5.41 15.25
CA ASN A 115 13.23 6.23 16.02
C ASN A 115 11.98 6.56 15.23
N ILE A 116 10.83 6.05 15.66
CA ILE A 116 9.52 6.28 15.03
C ILE A 116 8.68 7.16 15.95
N LYS A 117 8.26 8.33 15.46
CA LYS A 117 7.58 9.35 16.26
C LYS A 117 6.42 9.99 15.49
N LEU A 118 5.53 10.63 16.23
CA LEU A 118 4.53 11.52 15.66
C LEU A 118 5.19 12.80 15.16
N LYS A 119 4.85 13.22 13.95
CA LYS A 119 5.18 14.55 13.43
C LYS A 119 4.39 15.59 14.21
N GLN A 120 5.08 16.58 14.72
CA GLN A 120 4.46 17.75 15.39
C GLN A 120 4.00 18.77 14.34
N GLY A 121 2.94 19.50 14.67
CA GLY A 121 2.35 20.51 13.81
C GLY A 121 1.22 19.98 12.91
N ASP A 122 0.70 20.87 12.07
CA ASP A 122 -0.35 20.53 11.11
C ASP A 122 0.30 19.95 9.85
N VAL A 123 -0.05 18.68 9.58
CA VAL A 123 0.43 17.95 8.40
C VAL A 123 -0.73 17.18 7.77
N ASP A 124 -0.57 16.79 6.51
CA ASP A 124 -1.52 15.96 5.80
C ASP A 124 -1.89 14.69 6.59
N LYS A 125 -3.12 14.22 6.44
CA LYS A 125 -3.57 12.94 7.03
C LYS A 125 -2.65 11.79 6.64
N LEU A 126 -2.13 11.81 5.41
CA LEU A 126 -1.08 10.93 4.94
C LEU A 126 0.22 11.74 4.86
N TYR A 127 1.07 11.58 5.86
CA TYR A 127 2.38 12.21 5.93
C TYR A 127 3.42 11.25 6.50
N ILE A 128 4.50 11.10 5.78
CA ILE A 128 5.66 10.28 6.15
C ILE A 128 6.91 11.07 5.85
N GLU A 129 7.75 11.28 6.84
CA GLU A 129 9.08 11.86 6.69
C GLU A 129 10.11 10.90 7.24
N VAL A 130 11.11 10.57 6.47
CA VAL A 130 12.21 9.70 6.87
C VAL A 130 13.52 10.43 6.70
N ILE A 131 14.32 10.44 7.75
CA ILE A 131 15.65 11.01 7.77
C ILE A 131 16.66 9.89 8.10
N CYS A 132 17.55 9.62 7.18
CA CYS A 132 18.63 8.63 7.33
C CYS A 132 19.95 9.33 7.59
N TYR A 133 20.75 8.79 8.51
CA TYR A 133 22.07 9.29 8.89
C TYR A 133 23.13 8.19 8.81
N ALA A 134 24.32 8.51 8.29
CA ALA A 134 25.51 7.66 8.34
C ALA A 134 26.76 8.52 8.39
N GLY A 135 27.54 8.43 9.49
CA GLY A 135 28.64 9.36 9.77
C GLY A 135 28.14 10.81 9.72
N ASN A 136 28.78 11.64 8.90
CA ASN A 136 28.37 13.04 8.68
C ASN A 136 27.31 13.20 7.57
N GLY A 137 26.90 12.13 6.91
CA GLY A 137 25.91 12.16 5.84
C GLY A 137 24.48 12.12 6.37
N ARG A 138 23.60 12.86 5.71
CA ARG A 138 22.15 12.90 5.97
C ARG A 138 21.38 12.87 4.67
N ALA A 139 20.25 12.17 4.64
CA ALA A 139 19.30 12.28 3.55
C ALA A 139 17.85 12.23 4.08
N THR A 140 17.00 13.01 3.49
CA THR A 140 15.58 13.14 3.86
C THR A 140 14.71 12.80 2.66
N ALA A 141 13.64 12.04 2.89
CA ALA A 141 12.55 11.86 1.92
C ALA A 141 11.20 12.09 2.61
N ILE A 142 10.26 12.68 1.90
CA ILE A 142 8.90 12.93 2.40
C ILE A 142 7.88 12.45 1.37
N ILE A 143 6.90 11.69 1.86
CA ILE A 143 5.69 11.31 1.14
C ILE A 143 4.51 12.03 1.80
N ALA A 144 3.64 12.67 1.01
CA ALA A 144 2.44 13.32 1.52
C ALA A 144 1.28 13.26 0.52
N GLY A 145 0.04 13.28 1.04
CA GLY A 145 -1.20 13.29 0.24
C GLY A 145 -1.60 11.92 -0.32
N SER A 146 -0.67 11.13 -0.85
CA SER A 146 -0.92 9.74 -1.28
C SER A 146 0.30 8.85 -0.99
N HIS A 147 0.10 7.53 -0.93
CA HIS A 147 1.08 6.56 -0.42
C HIS A 147 2.40 6.47 -1.22
N THR A 148 2.43 6.97 -2.44
CA THR A 148 3.61 6.94 -3.32
C THR A 148 4.05 8.32 -3.80
N ASN A 149 3.39 9.39 -3.33
CA ASN A 149 3.66 10.75 -3.76
C ASN A 149 4.82 11.36 -2.96
N PHE A 150 6.02 11.28 -3.50
CA PHE A 150 7.16 12.01 -2.95
C PHE A 150 6.99 13.50 -3.18
N VAL A 151 7.07 14.28 -2.10
CA VAL A 151 6.98 15.74 -2.14
C VAL A 151 8.31 16.43 -1.83
N TYR A 152 9.26 15.70 -1.24
CA TYR A 152 10.57 16.26 -0.92
C TYR A 152 11.65 15.17 -0.86
N VAL A 153 12.84 15.48 -1.39
CA VAL A 153 14.05 14.67 -1.25
C VAL A 153 15.26 15.59 -1.13
N GLU A 154 16.10 15.34 -0.15
CA GLU A 154 17.31 16.13 0.15
C GLU A 154 18.47 15.21 0.52
N ARG A 155 19.71 15.63 0.21
CA ARG A 155 20.95 14.99 0.66
C ARG A 155 21.95 16.07 1.12
N ASN A 156 22.41 15.99 2.38
CA ASN A 156 23.41 16.87 2.98
C ASN A 156 23.11 18.38 2.83
N GLY A 157 21.81 18.78 2.87
CA GLY A 157 21.37 20.15 2.67
C GLY A 157 21.13 20.54 1.22
N GLU A 158 21.51 19.71 0.26
CA GLU A 158 21.19 19.91 -1.15
C GLU A 158 19.79 19.33 -1.45
N VAL A 159 18.88 20.18 -1.87
CA VAL A 159 17.52 19.79 -2.26
C VAL A 159 17.55 19.20 -3.66
N ILE A 160 17.21 17.91 -3.77
CA ILE A 160 17.14 17.19 -5.05
C ILE A 160 15.76 17.36 -5.67
N PHE A 161 14.72 17.42 -4.83
CA PHE A 161 13.34 17.52 -5.26
C PHE A 161 12.49 18.19 -4.18
N ASP A 162 11.70 19.21 -4.54
CA ASP A 162 10.78 19.89 -3.62
C ASP A 162 9.50 20.30 -4.34
N LYS A 163 8.39 19.70 -3.90
CA LYS A 163 7.03 20.10 -4.29
C LYS A 163 6.21 20.61 -3.09
N ARG A 164 6.85 20.80 -1.93
CA ARG A 164 6.20 21.34 -0.73
C ARG A 164 5.90 22.82 -0.97
N GLY A 165 4.71 23.31 -0.61
CA GLY A 165 4.37 24.75 -0.70
C GLY A 165 4.14 25.28 -2.11
N GLY A 166 4.25 24.49 -3.15
CA GLY A 166 3.46 24.74 -4.32
C GLY A 166 2.00 24.69 -3.84
N ALA A 167 1.25 25.80 -3.99
CA ALA A 167 -0.20 25.70 -4.14
C ALA A 167 -0.36 24.49 -5.03
N ALA A 168 -1.14 23.46 -4.57
CA ALA A 168 -1.28 22.22 -5.32
C ALA A 168 -1.10 22.60 -6.77
N ALA A 169 0.12 22.39 -7.30
CA ALA A 169 0.39 22.79 -8.66
C ALA A 169 -0.81 22.18 -9.30
N ASP A 170 -1.61 23.00 -9.94
CA ASP A 170 -2.61 22.50 -10.83
C ASP A 170 -1.84 21.45 -11.68
N VAL A 171 -1.64 20.26 -11.08
CA VAL A 171 -1.72 19.04 -11.87
C VAL A 171 -3.08 19.31 -12.43
N GLU A 172 -3.11 19.86 -13.65
CA GLU A 172 -4.33 19.98 -14.41
C GLU A 172 -5.06 18.72 -14.02
N ASN A 173 -6.08 18.92 -13.16
CA ASN A 173 -6.81 17.80 -12.61
C ASN A 173 -7.65 17.37 -13.80
N ASP A 174 -6.92 16.82 -14.78
CA ASP A 174 -7.46 16.23 -16.01
C ASP A 174 -8.23 14.96 -15.66
N ASP A 175 -8.28 14.65 -14.36
CA ASP A 175 -9.14 13.63 -13.80
C ASP A 175 -10.59 14.05 -14.06
N ILE A 176 -11.28 13.25 -14.83
CA ILE A 176 -12.67 13.48 -15.13
C ILE A 176 -13.50 13.56 -13.84
N GLN A 177 -14.29 14.61 -13.70
CA GLN A 177 -15.19 14.75 -12.56
C GLN A 177 -16.29 13.69 -12.64
N LEU A 178 -16.20 12.69 -11.79
CA LEU A 178 -17.17 11.59 -11.71
C LEU A 178 -18.43 12.04 -10.98
N ASN A 179 -19.56 11.63 -11.49
CA ASN A 179 -20.85 11.64 -10.80
C ASN A 179 -21.57 10.32 -11.04
N LEU A 180 -22.58 10.03 -10.25
CA LEU A 180 -23.29 8.74 -10.30
C LEU A 180 -23.85 8.42 -11.70
N ARG A 181 -24.37 9.42 -12.39
CA ARG A 181 -24.91 9.23 -13.74
C ARG A 181 -23.82 8.82 -14.74
N LEU A 182 -22.68 9.51 -14.71
CA LEU A 182 -21.55 9.22 -15.59
C LEU A 182 -20.97 7.82 -15.33
N VAL A 183 -20.83 7.44 -14.04
CA VAL A 183 -20.37 6.09 -13.65
C VAL A 183 -21.34 5.03 -14.15
N TYR A 184 -22.65 5.23 -13.97
CA TYR A 184 -23.66 4.29 -14.44
C TYR A 184 -23.68 4.17 -15.97
N GLU A 185 -23.63 5.29 -16.70
CA GLU A 185 -23.54 5.28 -18.16
C GLU A 185 -22.31 4.52 -18.65
N PHE A 186 -21.15 4.81 -18.07
CA PHE A 186 -19.92 4.11 -18.41
C PHE A 186 -20.02 2.60 -18.15
N ALA A 187 -20.43 2.22 -16.95
CA ALA A 187 -20.50 0.81 -16.54
C ALA A 187 -21.48 -0.02 -17.39
N THR A 188 -22.54 0.61 -17.91
CA THR A 188 -23.60 -0.08 -18.66
C THR A 188 -23.45 0.00 -20.16
N THR A 189 -22.63 0.92 -20.69
CA THR A 189 -22.54 1.15 -22.15
C THR A 189 -21.12 1.07 -22.73
N ALA A 190 -20.09 0.99 -21.89
CA ALA A 190 -18.72 0.85 -22.39
C ALA A 190 -18.53 -0.49 -23.14
N PRO A 191 -17.81 -0.50 -24.27
CA PRO A 191 -17.45 -1.73 -24.95
C PRO A 191 -16.66 -2.67 -24.03
N LEU A 192 -17.03 -3.95 -24.01
CA LEU A 192 -16.44 -4.94 -23.08
C LEU A 192 -14.93 -5.12 -23.28
N ASP A 193 -14.43 -4.97 -24.49
CA ASP A 193 -13.02 -5.04 -24.80
C ASP A 193 -12.21 -3.88 -24.21
N GLU A 194 -12.81 -2.69 -24.12
CA GLU A 194 -12.17 -1.52 -23.49
C GLU A 194 -12.04 -1.66 -21.96
N ILE A 195 -12.91 -2.43 -21.31
CA ILE A 195 -12.97 -2.57 -19.84
C ILE A 195 -12.55 -3.95 -19.33
N ARG A 196 -12.19 -4.87 -20.22
CA ARG A 196 -11.82 -6.25 -19.86
C ARG A 196 -10.67 -6.34 -18.85
N PHE A 197 -9.78 -5.35 -18.81
CA PHE A 197 -8.68 -5.29 -17.87
C PHE A 197 -9.13 -5.34 -16.40
N ILE A 198 -10.36 -4.92 -16.09
CA ILE A 198 -10.88 -4.93 -14.72
C ILE A 198 -11.02 -6.36 -14.17
N LEU A 199 -11.09 -7.38 -15.01
CA LEU A 199 -11.14 -8.77 -14.57
C LEU A 199 -9.88 -9.21 -13.80
N LYS A 200 -8.76 -8.51 -13.96
CA LYS A 200 -7.56 -8.74 -13.14
C LYS A 200 -7.81 -8.51 -11.66
N THR A 201 -8.75 -7.64 -11.29
CA THR A 201 -9.11 -7.42 -9.88
C THR A 201 -9.62 -8.71 -9.26
N LYS A 202 -10.49 -9.44 -9.98
CA LYS A 202 -11.01 -10.73 -9.55
C LYS A 202 -9.88 -11.77 -9.42
N GLU A 203 -8.98 -11.88 -10.41
CA GLU A 203 -7.87 -12.84 -10.35
C GLU A 203 -7.01 -12.65 -9.11
N TYR A 204 -6.57 -11.42 -8.84
CA TYR A 204 -5.72 -11.10 -7.71
C TYR A 204 -6.43 -11.33 -6.37
N ASN A 205 -7.64 -10.82 -6.23
CA ASN A 205 -8.34 -10.84 -4.95
C ASN A 205 -8.91 -12.23 -4.62
N MET A 206 -9.36 -12.98 -5.62
CA MET A 206 -9.76 -14.39 -5.43
C MET A 206 -8.57 -15.28 -5.06
N LYS A 207 -7.42 -15.08 -5.70
CA LYS A 207 -6.20 -15.82 -5.34
C LYS A 207 -5.82 -15.57 -3.88
N ALA A 208 -5.88 -14.33 -3.43
CA ALA A 208 -5.61 -13.98 -2.03
C ALA A 208 -6.60 -14.66 -1.07
N ALA A 209 -7.88 -14.70 -1.42
CA ALA A 209 -8.90 -15.38 -0.63
C ALA A 209 -8.64 -16.91 -0.55
N GLU A 210 -8.33 -17.54 -1.67
CA GLU A 210 -8.08 -18.99 -1.75
C GLU A 210 -6.83 -19.42 -0.95
N GLU A 211 -5.75 -18.63 -1.05
CA GLU A 211 -4.54 -18.90 -0.27
C GLU A 211 -4.79 -18.70 1.24
N SER A 212 -5.59 -17.70 1.61
CA SER A 212 -5.96 -17.47 3.01
C SER A 212 -6.78 -18.63 3.59
N ILE A 213 -7.71 -19.19 2.83
CA ILE A 213 -8.53 -20.32 3.26
C ILE A 213 -7.65 -21.57 3.50
N LYS A 214 -6.63 -21.78 2.68
CA LYS A 214 -5.67 -22.90 2.86
C LYS A 214 -4.70 -22.64 4.02
N GLY A 215 -4.32 -21.39 4.25
CA GLY A 215 -3.35 -20.99 5.28
C GLY A 215 -3.97 -20.64 6.62
N ASN A 216 -3.19 -19.91 7.45
CA ASN A 216 -3.64 -19.36 8.73
C ASN A 216 -3.16 -17.90 8.77
N TYR A 217 -3.99 -16.99 8.27
CA TYR A 217 -3.70 -15.57 8.21
C TYR A 217 -4.70 -14.78 9.05
N GLY A 218 -4.22 -13.70 9.66
CA GLY A 218 -5.04 -12.77 10.39
C GLY A 218 -5.91 -13.44 11.46
N HIS A 219 -7.19 -13.13 11.47
CA HIS A 219 -8.16 -13.71 12.40
C HIS A 219 -8.81 -15.01 11.89
N CYS A 220 -8.45 -15.45 10.70
CA CYS A 220 -9.06 -16.63 10.05
C CYS A 220 -10.60 -16.53 9.92
N LEU A 221 -11.16 -15.32 9.87
CA LEU A 221 -12.61 -15.12 9.83
C LEU A 221 -13.22 -15.76 8.58
N GLY A 222 -12.67 -15.44 7.41
CA GLY A 222 -13.19 -15.98 6.16
C GLY A 222 -13.09 -17.49 6.07
N LYS A 223 -11.97 -18.08 6.53
CA LYS A 223 -11.77 -19.53 6.63
C LYS A 223 -12.77 -20.17 7.61
N THR A 224 -13.08 -19.49 8.71
CA THR A 224 -14.06 -19.98 9.68
C THR A 224 -15.47 -19.96 9.08
N MET A 225 -15.83 -18.92 8.35
CA MET A 225 -17.12 -18.82 7.65
C MET A 225 -17.30 -19.88 6.55
N ASP A 226 -16.22 -20.34 5.92
CA ASP A 226 -16.25 -21.36 4.85
C ASP A 226 -16.44 -22.79 5.38
N ARG A 227 -16.41 -23.01 6.71
CA ARG A 227 -16.55 -24.34 7.31
C ARG A 227 -18.03 -24.80 7.30
N PRO A 228 -18.29 -26.12 7.11
CA PRO A 228 -19.66 -26.66 7.12
C PRO A 228 -20.45 -26.35 8.39
N LEU A 229 -19.79 -26.34 9.57
CA LEU A 229 -20.45 -25.99 10.84
C LEU A 229 -20.95 -24.53 10.84
N SER A 230 -20.19 -23.61 10.24
CA SER A 230 -20.60 -22.21 10.12
C SER A 230 -21.81 -22.04 9.19
N HIS A 231 -21.96 -22.89 8.20
CA HIS A 231 -23.13 -22.90 7.33
C HIS A 231 -24.43 -23.20 8.09
N GLY A 232 -24.39 -23.99 9.16
CA GLY A 232 -25.53 -24.22 10.05
C GLY A 232 -25.97 -22.99 10.83
N ILE A 233 -25.04 -22.04 11.09
CA ILE A 233 -25.31 -20.81 11.85
C ILE A 233 -25.64 -19.64 10.91
N PHE A 234 -24.81 -19.44 9.87
CA PHE A 234 -24.89 -18.26 8.98
C PHE A 234 -25.57 -18.56 7.63
N GLY A 235 -25.94 -19.82 7.38
CA GLY A 235 -26.47 -20.28 6.11
C GLY A 235 -25.38 -20.47 5.05
N ASN A 236 -25.72 -21.22 4.01
CA ASN A 236 -24.92 -21.40 2.81
C ASN A 236 -25.59 -20.62 1.67
N ASN A 237 -25.38 -19.35 1.62
CA ASN A 237 -26.01 -18.43 0.69
C ASN A 237 -25.00 -17.40 0.14
N ILE A 238 -25.44 -16.56 -0.80
CA ILE A 238 -24.57 -15.60 -1.45
C ILE A 238 -23.89 -14.63 -0.46
N PHE A 239 -24.56 -14.23 0.61
CA PHE A 239 -23.97 -13.32 1.61
C PHE A 239 -22.85 -13.99 2.40
N SER A 240 -23.04 -15.26 2.85
CA SER A 240 -21.99 -15.99 3.55
C SER A 240 -20.77 -16.23 2.65
N HIS A 241 -20.96 -16.47 1.34
CA HIS A 241 -19.86 -16.58 0.38
C HIS A 241 -19.13 -15.25 0.16
N ILE A 242 -19.85 -14.13 0.00
CA ILE A 242 -19.24 -12.80 -0.14
C ILE A 242 -18.39 -12.49 1.09
N ILE A 243 -18.95 -12.67 2.30
CA ILE A 243 -18.23 -12.41 3.56
C ILE A 243 -17.01 -13.30 3.69
N SER A 244 -17.15 -14.60 3.44
CA SER A 244 -16.04 -15.56 3.52
C SER A 244 -14.89 -15.14 2.59
N ARG A 245 -15.16 -14.88 1.31
CA ARG A 245 -14.12 -14.52 0.32
C ARG A 245 -13.47 -13.19 0.62
N THR A 246 -14.27 -12.17 0.92
CA THR A 246 -13.77 -10.82 1.26
C THR A 246 -12.94 -10.85 2.53
N ALA A 247 -13.43 -11.48 3.61
CA ALA A 247 -12.70 -11.58 4.87
C ALA A 247 -11.42 -12.40 4.71
N SER A 248 -11.44 -13.50 3.95
CA SER A 248 -10.25 -14.31 3.69
C SER A 248 -9.15 -13.52 2.99
N ALA A 249 -9.47 -12.79 1.93
CA ALA A 249 -8.50 -11.97 1.23
C ALA A 249 -7.94 -10.84 2.13
N CYS A 250 -8.80 -10.24 2.98
CA CYS A 250 -8.36 -9.27 3.98
C CYS A 250 -7.47 -9.91 5.05
N ASP A 251 -7.80 -11.11 5.54
CA ASP A 251 -6.99 -11.86 6.50
C ASP A 251 -5.58 -12.13 5.94
N ALA A 252 -5.48 -12.58 4.68
CA ALA A 252 -4.18 -12.78 4.03
C ALA A 252 -3.39 -11.47 3.96
N ARG A 253 -4.02 -10.41 3.46
CA ARG A 253 -3.39 -9.10 3.31
C ARG A 253 -2.90 -8.53 4.64
N MET A 254 -3.77 -8.48 5.65
CA MET A 254 -3.45 -7.90 6.95
C MET A 254 -2.54 -8.79 7.79
N GLY A 255 -2.56 -10.09 7.56
CA GLY A 255 -1.68 -11.07 8.18
C GLY A 255 -0.27 -11.14 7.57
N GLY A 256 0.04 -10.30 6.59
CA GLY A 256 1.38 -10.20 6.01
C GLY A 256 1.70 -11.27 4.96
N ALA A 257 0.70 -11.82 4.27
CA ALA A 257 0.93 -12.71 3.13
C ALA A 257 1.66 -11.97 2.00
N MET A 258 2.62 -12.65 1.35
CA MET A 258 3.31 -12.16 0.14
C MET A 258 2.46 -12.39 -1.11
N ILE A 259 1.22 -11.94 -1.06
CA ILE A 259 0.24 -12.12 -2.13
C ILE A 259 -0.27 -10.74 -2.54
N PRO A 260 -0.13 -10.36 -3.81
CA PRO A 260 -0.68 -9.11 -4.27
C PRO A 260 -2.20 -9.15 -4.30
N VAL A 261 -2.82 -8.07 -3.87
CA VAL A 261 -4.25 -7.79 -4.04
C VAL A 261 -4.41 -6.57 -4.93
N MET A 262 -5.53 -6.48 -5.62
CA MET A 262 -5.83 -5.26 -6.37
C MET A 262 -6.46 -4.23 -5.43
N SER A 263 -5.77 -3.14 -5.22
CA SER A 263 -6.27 -2.01 -4.42
C SER A 263 -7.19 -1.10 -5.23
N ASN A 264 -7.91 -0.22 -4.55
CA ASN A 264 -8.67 0.86 -5.16
C ASN A 264 -8.45 2.13 -4.34
N SER A 265 -8.05 3.20 -5.00
CA SER A 265 -7.81 4.51 -4.38
C SER A 265 -6.91 4.41 -3.12
N GLY A 266 -5.83 3.66 -3.22
CA GLY A 266 -4.88 3.44 -2.14
C GLY A 266 -5.34 2.49 -1.03
N SER A 267 -6.54 1.91 -1.11
CA SER A 267 -7.05 0.94 -0.13
C SER A 267 -7.16 -0.46 -0.72
N GLY A 268 -6.34 -1.40 -0.21
CA GLY A 268 -6.41 -2.81 -0.59
C GLY A 268 -7.72 -3.47 -0.15
N ASN A 269 -8.19 -3.20 1.07
CA ASN A 269 -9.45 -3.77 1.56
C ASN A 269 -10.67 -3.25 0.78
N GLN A 270 -10.65 -1.99 0.34
CA GLN A 270 -11.70 -1.45 -0.53
C GLN A 270 -11.70 -2.15 -1.90
N GLY A 271 -10.52 -2.36 -2.49
CA GLY A 271 -10.38 -3.12 -3.74
C GLY A 271 -10.87 -4.56 -3.62
N ILE A 272 -10.52 -5.25 -2.52
CA ILE A 272 -11.02 -6.60 -2.21
C ILE A 272 -12.55 -6.62 -2.08
N CYS A 273 -13.12 -5.66 -1.35
CA CYS A 273 -14.56 -5.60 -1.11
C CYS A 273 -15.36 -5.33 -2.39
N ALA A 274 -14.81 -4.55 -3.31
CA ALA A 274 -15.46 -4.19 -4.57
C ALA A 274 -15.41 -5.29 -5.63
N THR A 275 -14.60 -6.32 -5.45
CA THR A 275 -14.40 -7.40 -6.43
C THR A 275 -15.19 -8.64 -6.08
#